data_b830b30113b3a02abbd4cff6835e2cdf
#
_entry.id   b830b30113b3a02abbd4cff6835e2cdf
#
_cell.length_a   1.000
_cell.length_b   1.000
_cell.length_c   1.000
_cell.angle_alpha   90.00
_cell.angle_beta   90.00
_cell.angle_gamma   90.00
#
_symmetry.space_group_name_H-M   'P 1'
#
loop_
_entity.id
_entity.type
_entity.pdbx_description
1 polymer ?
#
loop_
_entity_poly.entity_id
_entity_poly.type
_entity_poly.pdbx_seq_one_letter_code
_entity_poly.pdbx_strand_id
1 'polypeptide(L)'
;LLQKRVTTGLIGFFLVLILIYLGNLWLAAGLLIAIFLGLREFGRLIRCFLPDIDTWPLYAGALLILGGGIAGVEMGGNYLSPALIASFFLVLLVNIKYGPQEYFSRVALLGFGLVYIPFTMVHILFLRGGINISGYDPLFLVWLPLIVTWITDISAFFLGTNFGKRRLAPTISPKKSVEGAIGGVIFGALVALV
;
A
#
# COMPACT_ATOMS: atom_id res chain seq x y z
N LEU A 1 0.32 24.40 -13.13
CA LEU A 1 0.34 23.42 -12.02
C LEU A 1 -0.68 22.27 -12.23
N LEU A 2 -1.93 22.57 -12.64
CA LEU A 2 -2.99 21.58 -12.86
C LEU A 2 -2.65 20.63 -14.01
N GLN A 3 -2.20 21.15 -15.15
CA GLN A 3 -1.80 20.35 -16.32
C GLN A 3 -0.70 19.33 -15.99
N LYS A 4 0.33 19.73 -15.23
CA LYS A 4 1.40 18.80 -14.81
C LYS A 4 0.87 17.67 -13.94
N ARG A 5 -0.06 17.96 -13.03
CA ARG A 5 -0.67 16.94 -12.16
C ARG A 5 -1.55 15.96 -12.95
N VAL A 6 -2.34 16.49 -13.91
CA VAL A 6 -3.17 15.64 -14.77
C VAL A 6 -2.30 14.75 -15.66
N THR A 7 -1.24 15.31 -16.28
CA THR A 7 -0.34 14.55 -17.14
C THR A 7 0.39 13.44 -16.38
N THR A 8 0.95 13.74 -15.20
CA THR A 8 1.62 12.72 -14.38
C THR A 8 0.65 11.65 -13.87
N GLY A 9 -0.58 12.04 -13.52
CA GLY A 9 -1.62 11.10 -13.13
C GLY A 9 -2.03 10.16 -14.26
N LEU A 10 -2.21 10.68 -15.47
CA LEU A 10 -2.53 9.87 -16.65
C LEU A 10 -1.38 8.92 -17.01
N ILE A 11 -0.13 9.40 -17.01
CA ILE A 11 1.04 8.53 -17.27
C ILE A 11 1.10 7.41 -16.23
N GLY A 12 0.95 7.73 -14.94
CA GLY A 12 0.95 6.73 -13.87
C GLY A 12 -0.19 5.71 -14.02
N PHE A 13 -1.39 6.18 -14.39
CA PHE A 13 -2.54 5.34 -14.64
C PHE A 13 -2.28 4.33 -15.77
N PHE A 14 -1.84 4.80 -16.94
CA PHE A 14 -1.54 3.92 -18.06
C PHE A 14 -0.36 2.98 -17.77
N LEU A 15 0.64 3.42 -17.02
CA LEU A 15 1.74 2.56 -16.60
C LEU A 15 1.24 1.40 -15.73
N VAL A 16 0.41 1.67 -14.73
CA VAL A 16 -0.19 0.64 -13.87
C VAL A 16 -1.05 -0.32 -14.69
N LEU A 17 -1.86 0.18 -15.62
CA LEU A 17 -2.64 -0.63 -16.55
C LEU A 17 -1.77 -1.62 -17.31
N ILE A 18 -0.70 -1.13 -17.92
CA ILE A 18 0.23 -1.95 -18.72
C ILE A 18 0.88 -3.01 -17.84
N LEU A 19 1.34 -2.67 -16.63
CA LEU A 19 1.97 -3.61 -15.71
C LEU A 19 1.01 -4.72 -15.27
N ILE A 20 -0.24 -4.39 -14.97
CA ILE A 20 -1.27 -5.38 -14.61
C ILE A 20 -1.53 -6.33 -15.79
N TYR A 21 -1.61 -5.79 -17.00
CA TYR A 21 -1.88 -6.58 -18.21
C TYR A 21 -0.71 -7.50 -18.59
N LEU A 22 0.53 -7.00 -18.51
CA LEU A 22 1.75 -7.76 -18.83
C LEU A 22 1.99 -8.97 -17.90
N GLY A 23 1.44 -8.93 -16.70
CA GLY A 23 1.47 -10.07 -15.77
C GLY A 23 2.51 -9.99 -14.66
N ASN A 24 2.67 -11.13 -13.95
CA ASN A 24 3.28 -11.16 -12.62
C ASN A 24 4.71 -10.60 -12.54
N LEU A 25 5.58 -10.91 -13.49
CA LEU A 25 6.98 -10.44 -13.46
C LEU A 25 7.08 -8.92 -13.63
N TRP A 26 6.35 -8.36 -14.60
CA TRP A 26 6.33 -6.92 -14.86
C TRP A 26 5.62 -6.16 -13.74
N LEU A 27 4.56 -6.75 -13.21
CA LEU A 27 3.88 -6.21 -12.04
C LEU A 27 4.79 -6.22 -10.80
N ALA A 28 5.53 -7.30 -10.56
CA ALA A 28 6.52 -7.37 -9.47
C ALA A 28 7.62 -6.31 -9.61
N ALA A 29 8.12 -6.08 -10.83
CA ALA A 29 9.10 -5.02 -11.10
C ALA A 29 8.52 -3.62 -10.83
N GLY A 30 7.29 -3.37 -11.26
CA GLY A 30 6.57 -2.12 -10.96
C GLY A 30 6.33 -1.92 -9.47
N LEU A 31 5.93 -2.98 -8.76
CA LEU A 31 5.77 -2.97 -7.31
C LEU A 31 7.08 -2.71 -6.58
N LEU A 32 8.18 -3.31 -7.03
CA LEU A 32 9.51 -3.04 -6.46
C LEU A 32 9.82 -1.55 -6.48
N ILE A 33 9.63 -0.90 -7.63
CA ILE A 33 9.87 0.54 -7.77
C ILE A 33 8.93 1.34 -6.85
N ALA A 34 7.63 1.02 -6.86
CA ALA A 34 6.64 1.72 -6.04
C ALA A 34 6.90 1.55 -4.54
N ILE A 35 7.25 0.34 -4.10
CA ILE A 35 7.63 0.04 -2.71
C ILE A 35 8.85 0.87 -2.30
N PHE A 36 9.90 0.89 -3.12
CA PHE A 36 11.13 1.64 -2.81
C PHE A 36 10.88 3.15 -2.75
N LEU A 37 10.06 3.69 -3.65
CA LEU A 37 9.66 5.10 -3.59
C LEU A 37 8.83 5.40 -2.34
N GLY A 38 7.86 4.54 -2.01
CA GLY A 38 7.04 4.66 -0.79
C GLY A 38 7.89 4.58 0.47
N LEU A 39 8.81 3.63 0.56
CA LEU A 39 9.73 3.50 1.70
C LEU A 39 10.70 4.67 1.82
N ARG A 40 11.12 5.26 0.71
CA ARG A 40 11.94 6.49 0.71
C ARG A 40 11.19 7.65 1.34
N GLU A 41 9.94 7.87 0.94
CA GLU A 41 9.10 8.92 1.53
C GLU A 41 8.79 8.62 3.01
N PHE A 42 8.42 7.39 3.33
CA PHE A 42 8.20 6.95 4.70
C PHE A 42 9.46 7.13 5.57
N GLY A 43 10.62 6.74 5.05
CA GLY A 43 11.91 6.94 5.72
C GLY A 43 12.23 8.42 6.01
N ARG A 44 11.83 9.33 5.12
CA ARG A 44 11.95 10.78 5.38
C ARG A 44 11.03 11.22 6.52
N LEU A 45 9.79 10.72 6.54
CA LEU A 45 8.83 11.06 7.59
C LEU A 45 9.29 10.59 8.96
N ILE A 46 9.74 9.34 9.09
CA ILE A 46 10.18 8.81 10.39
C ILE A 46 11.45 9.48 10.91
N ARG A 47 12.33 9.96 10.03
CA ARG A 47 13.52 10.75 10.41
C ARG A 47 13.17 12.11 11.00
N CYS A 48 11.98 12.64 10.78
CA CYS A 48 11.52 13.84 11.49
C CYS A 48 11.30 13.59 12.99
N PHE A 49 11.01 12.32 13.38
CA PHE A 49 10.81 11.91 14.76
C PHE A 49 12.07 11.29 15.37
N LEU A 50 12.82 10.54 14.58
CA LEU A 50 14.06 9.87 14.97
C LEU A 50 15.12 10.11 13.89
N PRO A 51 15.89 11.22 13.95
CA PRO A 51 16.85 11.61 12.92
C PRO A 51 17.89 10.53 12.60
N ASP A 52 18.34 9.79 13.63
CA ASP A 52 19.39 8.78 13.54
C ASP A 52 18.85 7.36 13.25
N ILE A 53 17.60 7.24 12.77
CA ILE A 53 17.04 5.92 12.48
C ILE A 53 17.64 5.34 11.19
N ASP A 54 18.20 4.13 11.30
CA ASP A 54 18.66 3.34 10.17
C ASP A 54 17.45 2.84 9.37
N THR A 55 17.30 3.28 8.14
CA THR A 55 16.15 2.88 7.28
C THR A 55 16.46 1.73 6.33
N TRP A 56 17.72 1.26 6.25
CA TRP A 56 18.07 0.14 5.39
C TRP A 56 17.31 -1.17 5.68
N PRO A 57 16.91 -1.48 6.97
CA PRO A 57 16.14 -2.68 7.25
C PRO A 57 14.77 -2.69 6.57
N LEU A 58 14.18 -1.51 6.29
CA LEU A 58 12.95 -1.40 5.52
C LEU A 58 13.12 -1.94 4.09
N TYR A 59 14.23 -1.59 3.44
CA TYR A 59 14.49 -2.02 2.06
C TYR A 59 14.83 -3.50 1.99
N ALA A 60 15.67 -3.99 2.92
CA ALA A 60 16.00 -5.40 3.01
C ALA A 60 14.75 -6.26 3.32
N GLY A 61 13.93 -5.82 4.30
CA GLY A 61 12.67 -6.48 4.63
C GLY A 61 11.66 -6.44 3.47
N ALA A 62 11.59 -5.33 2.74
CA ALA A 62 10.74 -5.22 1.56
C ALA A 62 11.13 -6.20 0.45
N LEU A 63 12.43 -6.41 0.23
CA LEU A 63 12.93 -7.42 -0.73
C LEU A 63 12.55 -8.84 -0.29
N LEU A 64 12.64 -9.15 1.00
CA LEU A 64 12.19 -10.44 1.54
C LEU A 64 10.69 -10.63 1.32
N ILE A 65 9.88 -9.64 1.66
CA ILE A 65 8.40 -9.68 1.51
C ILE A 65 8.01 -9.82 0.03
N LEU A 66 8.62 -9.03 -0.86
CA LEU A 66 8.36 -9.13 -2.31
C LEU A 66 8.79 -10.48 -2.87
N GLY A 67 9.97 -10.98 -2.47
CA GLY A 67 10.46 -12.30 -2.85
C GLY A 67 9.54 -13.42 -2.36
N GLY A 68 9.06 -13.32 -1.11
CA GLY A 68 8.07 -14.25 -0.55
C GLY A 68 6.73 -14.21 -1.30
N GLY A 69 6.30 -13.02 -1.74
CA GLY A 69 5.11 -12.86 -2.58
C GLY A 69 5.26 -13.52 -3.95
N ILE A 70 6.37 -13.27 -4.63
CA ILE A 70 6.67 -13.89 -5.93
C ILE A 70 6.75 -15.42 -5.78
N ALA A 71 7.48 -15.93 -4.80
CA ALA A 71 7.57 -17.37 -4.55
C ALA A 71 6.18 -17.98 -4.24
N GLY A 72 5.34 -17.29 -3.49
CA GLY A 72 3.97 -17.72 -3.19
C GLY A 72 3.11 -17.88 -4.43
N VAL A 73 3.23 -16.96 -5.39
CA VAL A 73 2.50 -17.00 -6.66
C VAL A 73 3.05 -18.10 -7.59
N GLU A 74 4.38 -18.24 -7.70
CA GLU A 74 4.99 -19.16 -8.66
C GLU A 74 5.02 -20.62 -8.16
N MET A 75 5.30 -20.82 -6.86
CA MET A 75 5.46 -22.16 -6.28
C MET A 75 4.18 -22.69 -5.61
N GLY A 76 3.17 -21.84 -5.43
CA GLY A 76 1.89 -22.25 -4.82
C GLY A 76 2.03 -22.60 -3.34
N GLY A 77 2.49 -21.67 -2.52
CA GLY A 77 2.65 -21.90 -1.07
C GLY A 77 2.62 -20.62 -0.24
N ASN A 78 2.62 -20.77 1.08
CA ASN A 78 2.67 -19.63 2.00
C ASN A 78 4.13 -19.20 2.28
N TYR A 79 4.77 -18.53 1.34
CA TYR A 79 6.11 -17.94 1.51
C TYR A 79 6.07 -16.51 2.04
N LEU A 80 4.92 -15.85 1.95
CA LEU A 80 4.77 -14.46 2.41
C LEU A 80 4.87 -14.34 3.93
N SER A 81 4.24 -15.26 4.68
CA SER A 81 4.28 -15.23 6.14
C SER A 81 5.69 -15.40 6.70
N PRO A 82 6.49 -16.41 6.30
CA PRO A 82 7.88 -16.52 6.77
C PRO A 82 8.74 -15.33 6.31
N ALA A 83 8.51 -14.77 5.13
CA ALA A 83 9.22 -13.58 4.67
C ALA A 83 8.92 -12.35 5.54
N LEU A 84 7.66 -12.16 5.94
CA LEU A 84 7.28 -11.09 6.87
C LEU A 84 7.93 -11.30 8.24
N ILE A 85 7.87 -12.53 8.79
CA ILE A 85 8.50 -12.87 10.07
C ILE A 85 10.00 -12.60 10.01
N ALA A 86 10.69 -13.05 8.97
CA ALA A 86 12.13 -12.81 8.78
C ALA A 86 12.45 -11.31 8.71
N SER A 87 11.59 -10.52 8.04
CA SER A 87 11.74 -9.06 7.96
C SER A 87 11.60 -8.39 9.32
N PHE A 88 10.66 -8.85 10.16
CA PHE A 88 10.52 -8.38 11.55
C PHE A 88 11.73 -8.77 12.41
N PHE A 89 12.20 -10.02 12.31
CA PHE A 89 13.40 -10.44 13.02
C PHE A 89 14.62 -9.60 12.63
N LEU A 90 14.78 -9.26 11.35
CA LEU A 90 15.84 -8.36 10.91
C LEU A 90 15.73 -6.99 11.60
N VAL A 91 14.53 -6.42 11.68
CA VAL A 91 14.30 -5.14 12.37
C VAL A 91 14.62 -5.26 13.86
N LEU A 92 14.20 -6.34 14.53
CA LEU A 92 14.49 -6.57 15.94
C LEU A 92 16.01 -6.66 16.19
N LEU A 93 16.72 -7.49 15.41
CA LEU A 93 18.15 -7.74 15.59
C LEU A 93 18.99 -6.49 15.33
N VAL A 94 18.69 -5.73 14.29
CA VAL A 94 19.44 -4.50 13.96
C VAL A 94 19.32 -3.44 15.04
N ASN A 95 18.18 -3.37 15.71
CA ASN A 95 17.89 -2.35 16.71
C ASN A 95 18.22 -2.78 18.15
N ILE A 96 18.65 -4.01 18.41
CA ILE A 96 18.94 -4.53 19.77
C ILE A 96 20.02 -3.74 20.54
N LYS A 97 20.86 -3.00 19.82
CA LYS A 97 21.95 -2.17 20.37
C LYS A 97 21.44 -0.89 21.06
N TYR A 98 20.19 -0.51 20.87
CA TYR A 98 19.61 0.72 21.43
C TYR A 98 18.95 0.46 22.78
N GLY A 99 18.84 1.51 23.62
CA GLY A 99 18.14 1.45 24.90
C GLY A 99 16.64 1.16 24.74
N PRO A 100 15.95 0.69 25.80
CA PRO A 100 14.58 0.16 25.68
C PRO A 100 13.58 1.10 25.01
N GLN A 101 13.57 2.37 25.34
CA GLN A 101 12.64 3.36 24.76
C GLN A 101 12.91 3.59 23.26
N GLU A 102 14.18 3.76 22.88
CA GLU A 102 14.56 3.91 21.49
C GLU A 102 14.31 2.63 20.69
N TYR A 103 14.63 1.48 21.28
CA TYR A 103 14.37 0.18 20.68
C TYR A 103 12.92 0.03 20.29
N PHE A 104 11.98 0.25 21.22
CA PHE A 104 10.54 0.15 20.94
C PHE A 104 10.09 1.12 19.86
N SER A 105 10.52 2.37 19.92
CA SER A 105 10.14 3.38 18.91
C SER A 105 10.65 3.04 17.52
N ARG A 106 11.91 2.58 17.40
CA ARG A 106 12.54 2.17 16.15
C ARG A 106 11.84 0.94 15.55
N VAL A 107 11.64 -0.09 16.37
CA VAL A 107 10.97 -1.33 15.95
C VAL A 107 9.53 -1.07 15.53
N ALA A 108 8.79 -0.25 16.29
CA ALA A 108 7.41 0.09 15.94
C ALA A 108 7.30 0.82 14.61
N LEU A 109 8.14 1.84 14.37
CA LEU A 109 8.13 2.62 13.14
C LEU A 109 8.58 1.80 11.93
N LEU A 110 9.68 1.04 12.05
CA LEU A 110 10.17 0.20 10.97
C LEU A 110 9.20 -0.96 10.68
N GLY A 111 8.70 -1.62 11.73
CA GLY A 111 7.70 -2.68 11.60
C GLY A 111 6.41 -2.20 10.95
N PHE A 112 5.90 -1.04 11.36
CA PHE A 112 4.76 -0.41 10.70
C PHE A 112 5.03 -0.16 9.22
N GLY A 113 6.20 0.39 8.87
CA GLY A 113 6.59 0.62 7.48
C GLY A 113 6.60 -0.65 6.63
N LEU A 114 7.08 -1.78 7.17
CA LEU A 114 7.09 -3.08 6.49
C LEU A 114 5.68 -3.63 6.25
N VAL A 115 4.78 -3.49 7.23
CA VAL A 115 3.39 -3.94 7.08
C VAL A 115 2.62 -3.00 6.16
N TYR A 116 2.77 -1.69 6.36
CA TYR A 116 1.95 -0.71 5.67
C TYR A 116 2.27 -0.58 4.18
N ILE A 117 3.53 -0.73 3.77
CA ILE A 117 3.94 -0.52 2.38
C ILE A 117 4.19 -1.86 1.66
N PRO A 118 5.30 -2.59 1.88
CA PRO A 118 5.57 -3.77 1.05
C PRO A 118 4.57 -4.90 1.28
N PHE A 119 4.17 -5.18 2.54
CA PHE A 119 3.26 -6.29 2.81
C PHE A 119 1.87 -6.05 2.22
N THR A 120 1.30 -4.85 2.33
CA THR A 120 0.01 -4.54 1.70
C THR A 120 0.09 -4.56 0.18
N MET A 121 1.14 -3.97 -0.40
CA MET A 121 1.28 -3.87 -1.85
C MET A 121 1.52 -5.23 -2.53
N VAL A 122 2.22 -6.17 -1.87
CA VAL A 122 2.52 -7.46 -2.45
C VAL A 122 1.27 -8.32 -2.71
N HIS A 123 0.18 -8.08 -1.99
CA HIS A 123 -1.07 -8.80 -2.17
C HIS A 123 -1.68 -8.66 -3.57
N ILE A 124 -1.33 -7.60 -4.30
CA ILE A 124 -1.77 -7.44 -5.68
C ILE A 124 -1.22 -8.54 -6.61
N LEU A 125 -0.03 -9.10 -6.30
CA LEU A 125 0.53 -10.24 -7.02
C LEU A 125 -0.35 -11.49 -6.83
N PHE A 126 -0.83 -11.72 -5.61
CA PHE A 126 -1.73 -12.85 -5.33
C PHE A 126 -3.07 -12.70 -6.05
N LEU A 127 -3.64 -11.50 -6.07
CA LEU A 127 -4.86 -11.22 -6.84
C LEU A 127 -4.66 -11.45 -8.34
N ARG A 128 -3.46 -11.15 -8.88
CA ARG A 128 -3.17 -11.28 -10.31
C ARG A 128 -2.85 -12.71 -10.73
N GLY A 129 -2.22 -13.52 -9.91
CA GLY A 129 -1.73 -14.83 -10.34
C GLY A 129 -1.70 -15.92 -9.28
N GLY A 130 -1.87 -15.58 -7.98
CA GLY A 130 -1.75 -16.53 -6.88
C GLY A 130 -3.08 -17.08 -6.33
N ILE A 131 -4.20 -16.46 -6.68
CA ILE A 131 -5.53 -16.87 -6.20
C ILE A 131 -6.34 -17.36 -7.40
N ASN A 132 -6.79 -18.60 -7.31
CA ASN A 132 -7.73 -19.18 -8.27
C ASN A 132 -9.11 -19.25 -7.61
N ILE A 133 -9.95 -18.26 -7.89
CA ILE A 133 -11.35 -18.26 -7.47
C ILE A 133 -12.17 -18.73 -8.68
N SER A 134 -12.82 -19.88 -8.55
CA SER A 134 -13.65 -20.46 -9.61
C SER A 134 -14.68 -19.45 -10.12
N GLY A 135 -14.65 -19.18 -11.41
CA GLY A 135 -15.60 -18.29 -12.08
C GLY A 135 -15.16 -16.82 -12.22
N TYR A 136 -13.99 -16.43 -11.68
CA TYR A 136 -13.49 -15.07 -11.81
C TYR A 136 -12.16 -15.00 -12.57
N ASP A 137 -12.06 -14.04 -13.48
CA ASP A 137 -10.79 -13.73 -14.16
C ASP A 137 -9.83 -13.07 -13.17
N PRO A 138 -8.55 -13.48 -13.11
CA PRO A 138 -7.53 -12.81 -12.28
C PRO A 138 -7.42 -11.30 -12.54
N LEU A 139 -7.66 -10.82 -13.74
CA LEU A 139 -7.71 -9.39 -14.05
C LEU A 139 -8.85 -8.70 -13.30
N PHE A 140 -10.02 -9.32 -13.24
CA PHE A 140 -11.15 -8.78 -12.47
C PHE A 140 -10.80 -8.64 -10.98
N LEU A 141 -10.13 -9.64 -10.40
CA LEU A 141 -9.72 -9.60 -8.99
C LEU A 141 -8.76 -8.45 -8.67
N VAL A 142 -7.90 -8.07 -9.62
CA VAL A 142 -7.03 -6.90 -9.46
C VAL A 142 -7.79 -5.59 -9.63
N TRP A 143 -8.72 -5.55 -10.60
CA TRP A 143 -9.48 -4.33 -10.89
C TRP A 143 -10.48 -3.98 -9.80
N LEU A 144 -11.10 -4.96 -9.17
CA LEU A 144 -12.14 -4.76 -8.17
C LEU A 144 -11.69 -3.80 -7.03
N PRO A 145 -10.59 -4.06 -6.30
CA PRO A 145 -10.16 -3.16 -5.22
C PRO A 145 -9.74 -1.77 -5.74
N LEU A 146 -9.19 -1.66 -6.94
CA LEU A 146 -8.84 -0.38 -7.54
C LEU A 146 -10.08 0.46 -7.86
N ILE A 147 -11.08 -0.15 -8.49
CA ILE A 147 -12.35 0.51 -8.82
C ILE A 147 -13.09 0.91 -7.55
N VAL A 148 -13.17 0.03 -6.54
CA VAL A 148 -13.79 0.34 -5.25
C VAL A 148 -13.11 1.54 -4.60
N THR A 149 -11.78 1.58 -4.58
CA THR A 149 -11.03 2.70 -4.01
C THR A 149 -11.32 4.01 -4.75
N TRP A 150 -11.29 3.99 -6.09
CA TRP A 150 -11.58 5.19 -6.89
C TRP A 150 -13.01 5.69 -6.71
N ILE A 151 -14.00 4.79 -6.72
CA ILE A 151 -15.39 5.17 -6.49
C ILE A 151 -15.59 5.72 -5.07
N THR A 152 -14.94 5.11 -4.06
CA THR A 152 -14.95 5.62 -2.69
C THR A 152 -14.41 7.05 -2.62
N ASP A 153 -13.25 7.32 -3.22
CA ASP A 153 -12.63 8.65 -3.21
C ASP A 153 -13.46 9.68 -3.98
N ILE A 154 -13.95 9.33 -5.17
CA ILE A 154 -14.77 10.20 -5.99
C ILE A 154 -16.07 10.54 -5.25
N SER A 155 -16.75 9.54 -4.72
CA SER A 155 -18.03 9.73 -3.99
C SER A 155 -17.83 10.55 -2.73
N ALA A 156 -16.75 10.26 -1.95
CA ALA A 156 -16.39 11.02 -0.77
C ALA A 156 -16.11 12.49 -1.11
N PHE A 157 -15.43 12.76 -2.21
CA PHE A 157 -15.15 14.12 -2.67
C PHE A 157 -16.45 14.85 -3.09
N PHE A 158 -17.26 14.25 -3.97
CA PHE A 158 -18.46 14.89 -4.47
C PHE A 158 -19.50 15.14 -3.37
N LEU A 159 -19.77 14.15 -2.53
CA LEU A 159 -20.73 14.31 -1.43
C LEU A 159 -20.18 15.24 -0.35
N GLY A 160 -18.87 15.16 -0.08
CA GLY A 160 -18.21 16.04 0.88
C GLY A 160 -18.21 17.50 0.47
N THR A 161 -18.06 17.80 -0.82
CA THR A 161 -18.09 19.19 -1.33
C THR A 161 -19.49 19.76 -1.43
N ASN A 162 -20.49 18.95 -1.84
CA ASN A 162 -21.85 19.44 -2.06
C ASN A 162 -22.72 19.39 -0.80
N PHE A 163 -22.55 18.39 0.06
CA PHE A 163 -23.41 18.13 1.21
C PHE A 163 -22.67 18.16 2.56
N GLY A 164 -21.34 18.34 2.55
CA GLY A 164 -20.53 18.31 3.77
C GLY A 164 -20.81 19.46 4.72
N LYS A 165 -21.37 19.15 5.89
CA LYS A 165 -21.65 20.11 6.97
C LYS A 165 -20.72 19.93 8.16
N ARG A 166 -20.40 18.68 8.53
CA ARG A 166 -19.57 18.35 9.68
C ARG A 166 -18.16 17.98 9.25
N ARG A 167 -17.14 18.59 9.84
CA ARG A 167 -15.73 18.26 9.56
C ARG A 167 -15.37 16.91 10.19
N LEU A 168 -14.72 16.03 9.42
CA LEU A 168 -14.32 14.69 9.88
C LEU A 168 -13.12 14.75 10.82
N ALA A 169 -12.10 15.51 10.46
CA ALA A 169 -10.85 15.64 11.22
C ALA A 169 -10.29 17.07 11.05
N PRO A 170 -10.78 18.05 11.81
CA PRO A 170 -10.47 19.47 11.60
C PRO A 170 -8.97 19.79 11.66
N THR A 171 -8.23 19.13 12.56
CA THR A 171 -6.80 19.34 12.80
C THR A 171 -5.91 18.65 11.77
N ILE A 172 -6.34 17.51 11.20
CA ILE A 172 -5.53 16.69 10.28
C ILE A 172 -5.90 17.00 8.83
N SER A 173 -7.20 17.07 8.54
CA SER A 173 -7.71 17.33 7.18
C SER A 173 -8.96 18.21 7.23
N PRO A 174 -8.80 19.53 7.24
CA PRO A 174 -9.91 20.48 7.42
C PRO A 174 -10.92 20.48 6.27
N LYS A 175 -10.59 19.87 5.13
CA LYS A 175 -11.48 19.80 3.95
C LYS A 175 -12.37 18.55 3.94
N LYS A 176 -12.07 17.51 4.75
CA LYS A 176 -12.86 16.28 4.79
C LYS A 176 -14.10 16.44 5.67
N SER A 177 -15.24 15.90 5.21
CA SER A 177 -16.52 15.92 5.94
C SER A 177 -17.00 14.50 6.28
N VAL A 178 -17.82 14.40 7.31
CA VAL A 178 -18.46 13.14 7.75
C VAL A 178 -19.40 12.61 6.68
N GLU A 179 -20.17 13.50 6.06
CA GLU A 179 -21.13 13.17 5.00
C GLU A 179 -20.41 12.61 3.77
N GLY A 180 -19.26 13.20 3.43
CA GLY A 180 -18.40 12.68 2.38
C GLY A 180 -17.85 11.29 2.70
N ALA A 181 -17.39 11.06 3.93
CA ALA A 181 -16.87 9.75 4.35
C ALA A 181 -17.96 8.66 4.31
N ILE A 182 -19.17 8.96 4.80
CA ILE A 182 -20.33 8.04 4.75
C ILE A 182 -20.67 7.72 3.30
N GLY A 183 -20.75 8.74 2.44
CA GLY A 183 -21.03 8.55 1.02
C GLY A 183 -19.98 7.69 0.33
N GLY A 184 -18.71 7.93 0.59
CA GLY A 184 -17.62 7.09 0.08
C GLY A 184 -17.78 5.62 0.46
N VAL A 185 -18.06 5.32 1.73
CA VAL A 185 -18.30 3.95 2.22
C VAL A 185 -19.49 3.31 1.54
N ILE A 186 -20.62 4.01 1.43
CA ILE A 186 -21.84 3.47 0.82
C ILE A 186 -21.58 3.13 -0.66
N PHE A 187 -21.06 4.05 -1.45
CA PHE A 187 -20.84 3.83 -2.87
C PHE A 187 -19.71 2.81 -3.13
N GLY A 188 -18.66 2.82 -2.32
CA GLY A 188 -17.63 1.80 -2.39
C GLY A 188 -18.16 0.39 -2.10
N ALA A 189 -19.01 0.25 -1.07
CA ALA A 189 -19.66 -1.02 -0.73
C ALA A 189 -20.61 -1.50 -1.83
N LEU A 190 -21.42 -0.60 -2.43
CA LEU A 190 -22.31 -0.95 -3.53
C LEU A 190 -21.55 -1.49 -4.74
N VAL A 191 -20.41 -0.91 -5.07
CA VAL A 191 -19.56 -1.39 -6.17
C VAL A 191 -18.88 -2.72 -5.83
N ALA A 192 -18.55 -2.95 -4.57
CA ALA A 192 -17.95 -4.22 -4.13
C ALA A 192 -18.92 -5.41 -4.14
N LEU A 193 -20.23 -5.15 -4.21
CA LEU A 193 -21.29 -6.19 -4.25
C LEU A 193 -21.61 -6.67 -5.69
N VAL A 194 -21.06 -6.02 -6.71
CA VAL A 194 -21.24 -6.36 -8.12
C VAL A 194 -20.15 -7.29 -8.60
#